data_9e77d7d219db7f470d5057a7e006a601
#
_entry.id   9e77d7d219db7f470d5057a7e006a601
#
_cell.length_a   1.000
_cell.length_b   1.000
_cell.length_c   1.000
_cell.angle_alpha   90.00
_cell.angle_beta   90.00
_cell.angle_gamma   90.00
#
_symmetry.space_group_name_H-M   'P 1'
#
loop_
_entity.id
_entity.type
_entity.pdbx_description
1 polymer ?
#
loop_
_entity_poly.entity_id
_entity_poly.type
_entity_poly.pdbx_seq_one_letter_code
_entity_poly.pdbx_strand_id
1 'polypeptide(L)'
;NVFDNITYGLKVRGIPADERKRRAEDAAKLLGLDGLLDRMPKQLSGGQRQRVAMGRAIVREPSVFLFDEPLSNLDANLRNQMRIELRRLHQRLATTSIYVTHDQVEAMTLAEKILVLRAGNIEQYGTPDDIYLHPASVFVAQFMGSPSMNMIPATTDGEKLILPDGTPLSGVAASDIRLAAAPSKDVLVGLRCEDLLLDPEGSVQVTVDIIEALGPDTLAYCHPIAGKAGGGVSDQSAIIVR
;
A
#
# COMPACT_ATOMS: atom_id res chain seq x y z
N ASN A 1 -35.03 6.33 -2.58
CA ASN A 1 -34.47 5.23 -3.33
C ASN A 1 -33.05 5.55 -3.84
N VAL A 2 -32.42 4.65 -4.59
CA VAL A 2 -31.09 4.83 -5.17
C VAL A 2 -31.06 6.01 -6.15
N PHE A 3 -32.04 6.10 -7.02
CA PHE A 3 -32.16 7.21 -7.97
C PHE A 3 -32.16 8.57 -7.28
N ASP A 4 -33.00 8.74 -6.24
CA ASP A 4 -33.07 9.99 -5.48
C ASP A 4 -31.74 10.30 -4.79
N ASN A 5 -31.04 9.29 -4.27
CA ASN A 5 -29.72 9.46 -3.67
C ASN A 5 -28.70 9.96 -4.69
N ILE A 6 -28.60 9.31 -5.83
CA ILE A 6 -27.66 9.67 -6.89
C ILE A 6 -27.95 11.08 -7.39
N THR A 7 -29.22 11.41 -7.66
CA THR A 7 -29.61 12.68 -8.27
C THR A 7 -29.82 13.84 -7.30
N TYR A 8 -29.70 13.62 -5.99
CA TYR A 8 -29.97 14.63 -4.98
C TYR A 8 -29.20 15.94 -5.23
N GLY A 9 -27.89 15.82 -5.48
CA GLY A 9 -27.06 17.00 -5.73
C GLY A 9 -27.42 17.75 -7.01
N LEU A 10 -27.90 17.06 -8.03
CA LEU A 10 -28.41 17.68 -9.26
C LEU A 10 -29.75 18.37 -9.04
N LYS A 11 -30.63 17.75 -8.22
CA LYS A 11 -31.92 18.33 -7.84
C LYS A 11 -31.74 19.65 -7.11
N VAL A 12 -30.85 19.72 -6.15
CA VAL A 12 -30.51 20.95 -5.39
C VAL A 12 -29.98 22.05 -6.30
N ARG A 13 -29.25 21.67 -7.36
CA ARG A 13 -28.74 22.62 -8.37
C ARG A 13 -29.78 23.03 -9.43
N GLY A 14 -31.01 22.59 -9.31
CA GLY A 14 -32.10 22.95 -10.25
C GLY A 14 -31.99 22.27 -11.62
N ILE A 15 -31.22 21.20 -11.77
CA ILE A 15 -31.10 20.48 -13.05
C ILE A 15 -32.45 19.85 -13.41
N PRO A 16 -32.94 19.98 -14.68
CA PRO A 16 -34.22 19.44 -15.14
C PRO A 16 -34.36 17.93 -14.90
N ALA A 17 -35.59 17.45 -14.72
CA ALA A 17 -35.85 16.05 -14.37
C ALA A 17 -35.35 15.07 -15.44
N ASP A 18 -35.49 15.37 -16.71
CA ASP A 18 -35.05 14.49 -17.81
C ASP A 18 -33.54 14.36 -17.84
N GLU A 19 -32.79 15.45 -17.62
CA GLU A 19 -31.35 15.45 -17.56
C GLU A 19 -30.88 14.69 -16.32
N ARG A 20 -31.52 14.85 -15.16
CA ARG A 20 -31.21 14.07 -13.95
C ARG A 20 -31.40 12.57 -14.18
N LYS A 21 -32.47 12.18 -14.87
CA LYS A 21 -32.74 10.79 -15.22
C LYS A 21 -31.65 10.22 -16.11
N ARG A 22 -31.28 10.93 -17.18
CA ARG A 22 -30.23 10.52 -18.10
C ARG A 22 -28.91 10.30 -17.37
N ARG A 23 -28.47 11.29 -16.58
CA ARG A 23 -27.19 11.20 -15.83
C ARG A 23 -27.22 10.08 -14.78
N ALA A 24 -28.36 9.84 -14.13
CA ALA A 24 -28.48 8.74 -13.18
C ALA A 24 -28.40 7.37 -13.85
N GLU A 25 -29.04 7.20 -15.01
CA GLU A 25 -28.97 5.97 -15.80
C GLU A 25 -27.56 5.71 -16.33
N ASP A 26 -26.87 6.75 -16.82
CA ASP A 26 -25.48 6.65 -17.27
C ASP A 26 -24.53 6.26 -16.10
N ALA A 27 -24.70 6.89 -14.94
CA ALA A 27 -23.95 6.55 -13.76
C ALA A 27 -24.27 5.13 -13.24
N ALA A 28 -25.52 4.70 -13.29
CA ALA A 28 -25.93 3.36 -12.89
C ALA A 28 -25.27 2.29 -13.80
N LYS A 29 -25.28 2.49 -15.11
CA LYS A 29 -24.58 1.62 -16.07
C LYS A 29 -23.10 1.54 -15.79
N LEU A 30 -22.46 2.69 -15.55
CA LEU A 30 -21.02 2.76 -15.26
C LEU A 30 -20.65 1.98 -14.00
N LEU A 31 -21.53 1.99 -12.99
CA LEU A 31 -21.32 1.40 -11.66
C LEU A 31 -21.93 0.00 -11.49
N GLY A 32 -22.57 -0.56 -12.52
CA GLY A 32 -23.26 -1.84 -12.41
C GLY A 32 -24.42 -1.81 -11.40
N LEU A 33 -25.16 -0.71 -11.36
CA LEU A 33 -26.37 -0.50 -10.54
C LEU A 33 -27.65 -0.59 -11.39
N ASP A 34 -27.56 -1.11 -12.62
CA ASP A 34 -28.70 -1.31 -13.49
C ASP A 34 -29.78 -2.14 -12.77
N GLY A 35 -31.04 -1.73 -12.87
CA GLY A 35 -32.15 -2.39 -12.21
C GLY A 35 -32.24 -2.19 -10.69
N LEU A 36 -31.35 -1.38 -10.09
CA LEU A 36 -31.35 -1.09 -8.66
C LEU A 36 -31.81 0.33 -8.31
N LEU A 37 -32.08 1.17 -9.31
CA LEU A 37 -32.39 2.59 -9.10
C LEU A 37 -33.63 2.82 -8.20
N ASP A 38 -34.61 1.92 -8.25
CA ASP A 38 -35.82 2.03 -7.44
C ASP A 38 -35.69 1.44 -6.02
N ARG A 39 -34.61 0.70 -5.75
CA ARG A 39 -34.40 0.09 -4.44
C ARG A 39 -34.06 1.12 -3.38
N MET A 40 -34.40 0.79 -2.13
CA MET A 40 -34.00 1.56 -0.96
C MET A 40 -32.60 1.14 -0.52
N PRO A 41 -31.79 2.05 0.05
CA PRO A 41 -30.41 1.74 0.50
C PRO A 41 -30.31 0.53 1.46
N LYS A 42 -31.35 0.29 2.28
CA LYS A 42 -31.42 -0.87 3.18
C LYS A 42 -31.52 -2.23 2.48
N GLN A 43 -31.89 -2.25 1.21
CA GLN A 43 -32.03 -3.44 0.37
C GLN A 43 -30.76 -3.75 -0.43
N LEU A 44 -29.70 -2.99 -0.23
CA LEU A 44 -28.43 -3.09 -0.95
C LEU A 44 -27.37 -3.78 -0.11
N SER A 45 -26.47 -4.50 -0.77
CA SER A 45 -25.22 -4.98 -0.16
C SER A 45 -24.29 -3.82 0.20
N GLY A 46 -23.26 -4.08 1.01
CA GLY A 46 -22.22 -3.09 1.36
C GLY A 46 -21.60 -2.43 0.12
N GLY A 47 -21.13 -3.25 -0.83
CA GLY A 47 -20.54 -2.76 -2.07
C GLY A 47 -21.51 -1.99 -2.97
N GLN A 48 -22.79 -2.41 -3.01
CA GLN A 48 -23.81 -1.66 -3.74
C GLN A 48 -24.06 -0.28 -3.12
N ARG A 49 -24.10 -0.18 -1.79
CA ARG A 49 -24.19 1.12 -1.11
C ARG A 49 -23.01 2.01 -1.42
N GLN A 50 -21.79 1.44 -1.45
CA GLN A 50 -20.58 2.17 -1.80
C GLN A 50 -20.65 2.72 -3.23
N ARG A 51 -21.07 1.89 -4.20
CA ARG A 51 -21.27 2.34 -5.60
C ARG A 51 -22.32 3.43 -5.71
N VAL A 52 -23.39 3.40 -4.91
CA VAL A 52 -24.36 4.50 -4.85
C VAL A 52 -23.71 5.79 -4.35
N ALA A 53 -22.87 5.72 -3.32
CA ALA A 53 -22.12 6.88 -2.84
C ALA A 53 -21.19 7.47 -3.92
N MET A 54 -20.52 6.59 -4.69
CA MET A 54 -19.72 7.00 -5.84
C MET A 54 -20.57 7.64 -6.94
N GLY A 55 -21.75 7.07 -7.23
CA GLY A 55 -22.70 7.64 -8.20
C GLY A 55 -23.13 9.06 -7.87
N ARG A 56 -23.32 9.36 -6.59
CA ARG A 56 -23.61 10.73 -6.11
C ARG A 56 -22.52 11.75 -6.44
N ALA A 57 -21.26 11.30 -6.46
CA ALA A 57 -20.13 12.14 -6.84
C ALA A 57 -20.01 12.27 -8.36
N ILE A 58 -20.13 11.17 -9.09
CA ILE A 58 -19.92 11.08 -10.54
C ILE A 58 -20.91 11.92 -11.32
N VAL A 59 -22.21 11.86 -10.96
CA VAL A 59 -23.25 12.62 -11.69
C VAL A 59 -23.06 14.13 -11.66
N ARG A 60 -22.22 14.63 -10.76
CA ARG A 60 -21.88 16.05 -10.64
C ARG A 60 -20.82 16.49 -11.66
N GLU A 61 -20.15 15.56 -12.32
CA GLU A 61 -19.07 15.80 -13.27
C GLU A 61 -18.02 16.77 -12.69
N PRO A 62 -17.41 16.43 -11.54
CA PRO A 62 -16.44 17.31 -10.90
C PRO A 62 -15.13 17.34 -11.69
N SER A 63 -14.35 18.41 -11.57
CA SER A 63 -12.99 18.50 -12.10
C SER A 63 -11.96 17.69 -11.27
N VAL A 64 -12.29 17.40 -10.00
CA VAL A 64 -11.46 16.60 -9.09
C VAL A 64 -12.35 15.75 -8.20
N PHE A 65 -12.04 14.47 -8.04
CA PHE A 65 -12.62 13.59 -7.02
C PHE A 65 -11.79 13.59 -5.74
N LEU A 66 -12.46 13.59 -4.61
CA LEU A 66 -11.85 13.41 -3.29
C LEU A 66 -12.44 12.16 -2.65
N PHE A 67 -11.60 11.15 -2.44
CA PHE A 67 -11.96 9.91 -1.77
C PHE A 67 -11.23 9.84 -0.43
N ASP A 68 -11.99 9.81 0.65
CA ASP A 68 -11.46 9.70 2.01
C ASP A 68 -11.78 8.29 2.54
N GLU A 69 -10.79 7.41 2.53
CA GLU A 69 -10.85 6.00 2.93
C GLU A 69 -12.09 5.24 2.41
N PRO A 70 -12.37 5.26 1.10
CA PRO A 70 -13.66 4.80 0.59
C PRO A 70 -13.88 3.29 0.74
N LEU A 71 -12.86 2.49 1.02
CA LEU A 71 -12.96 1.03 1.12
C LEU A 71 -12.73 0.49 2.55
N SER A 72 -12.46 1.35 3.53
CA SER A 72 -12.10 0.97 4.90
C SER A 72 -13.13 0.09 5.63
N ASN A 73 -14.43 0.29 5.34
CA ASN A 73 -15.53 -0.41 6.00
C ASN A 73 -16.00 -1.69 5.27
N LEU A 74 -15.22 -2.20 4.32
CA LEU A 74 -15.54 -3.39 3.54
C LEU A 74 -14.73 -4.60 4.02
N ASP A 75 -15.34 -5.80 3.92
CA ASP A 75 -14.60 -7.05 4.10
C ASP A 75 -13.52 -7.24 3.02
N ALA A 76 -12.55 -8.10 3.26
CA ALA A 76 -11.37 -8.26 2.41
C ALA A 76 -11.73 -8.65 0.95
N ASN A 77 -12.69 -9.55 0.75
CA ASN A 77 -13.09 -9.99 -0.59
C ASN A 77 -13.77 -8.85 -1.36
N LEU A 78 -14.69 -8.16 -0.71
CA LEU A 78 -15.42 -7.04 -1.31
C LEU A 78 -14.48 -5.86 -1.56
N ARG A 79 -13.54 -5.59 -0.65
CA ARG A 79 -12.51 -4.55 -0.82
C ARG A 79 -11.67 -4.81 -2.07
N ASN A 80 -11.22 -6.06 -2.27
CA ASN A 80 -10.44 -6.43 -3.46
C ASN A 80 -11.24 -6.22 -4.76
N GLN A 81 -12.51 -6.64 -4.80
CA GLN A 81 -13.38 -6.41 -5.95
C GLN A 81 -13.58 -4.91 -6.22
N MET A 82 -13.90 -4.14 -5.18
CA MET A 82 -14.14 -2.71 -5.30
C MET A 82 -12.88 -1.94 -5.73
N ARG A 83 -11.69 -2.36 -5.32
CA ARG A 83 -10.43 -1.77 -5.76
C ARG A 83 -10.24 -1.91 -7.28
N ILE A 84 -10.50 -3.10 -7.82
CA ILE A 84 -10.44 -3.35 -9.27
C ILE A 84 -11.47 -2.47 -10.02
N GLU A 85 -12.67 -2.36 -9.49
CA GLU A 85 -13.72 -1.53 -10.08
C GLU A 85 -13.38 -0.04 -10.05
N LEU A 86 -12.81 0.44 -8.93
CA LEU A 86 -12.33 1.81 -8.79
C LEU A 86 -11.23 2.13 -9.82
N ARG A 87 -10.27 1.23 -10.02
CA ARG A 87 -9.23 1.40 -11.04
C ARG A 87 -9.83 1.53 -12.44
N ARG A 88 -10.77 0.64 -12.79
CA ARG A 88 -11.49 0.70 -14.08
C ARG A 88 -12.29 1.98 -14.23
N LEU A 89 -12.96 2.41 -13.16
CA LEU A 89 -13.73 3.63 -13.14
C LEU A 89 -12.85 4.86 -13.34
N HIS A 90 -11.73 4.96 -12.63
CA HIS A 90 -10.76 6.04 -12.79
C HIS A 90 -10.27 6.15 -14.23
N GLN A 91 -9.89 5.02 -14.85
CA GLN A 91 -9.47 4.97 -16.25
C GLN A 91 -10.54 5.46 -17.24
N ARG A 92 -11.82 5.17 -16.96
CA ARG A 92 -12.94 5.60 -17.83
C ARG A 92 -13.28 7.07 -17.67
N LEU A 93 -13.20 7.59 -16.43
CA LEU A 93 -13.56 8.97 -16.14
C LEU A 93 -12.44 9.95 -16.54
N ALA A 94 -11.20 9.51 -16.55
CA ALA A 94 -10.00 10.31 -16.86
C ALA A 94 -9.96 11.64 -16.08
N THR A 95 -10.49 11.64 -14.85
CA THR A 95 -10.62 12.82 -14.00
C THR A 95 -9.61 12.71 -12.85
N THR A 96 -8.93 13.80 -12.53
CA THR A 96 -8.02 13.84 -11.39
C THR A 96 -8.70 13.39 -10.11
N SER A 97 -8.05 12.52 -9.36
CA SER A 97 -8.58 11.98 -8.11
C SER A 97 -7.53 12.10 -7.00
N ILE A 98 -7.94 12.56 -5.84
CA ILE A 98 -7.17 12.51 -4.60
C ILE A 98 -7.80 11.40 -3.75
N TYR A 99 -6.97 10.43 -3.37
CA TYR A 99 -7.40 9.23 -2.67
C TYR A 99 -6.62 9.09 -1.36
N VAL A 100 -7.31 9.16 -0.23
CA VAL A 100 -6.72 8.96 1.09
C VAL A 100 -6.97 7.52 1.52
N THR A 101 -5.92 6.83 1.95
CA THR A 101 -5.99 5.47 2.48
C THR A 101 -4.86 5.20 3.46
N HIS A 102 -5.07 4.28 4.37
CA HIS A 102 -4.03 3.66 5.20
C HIS A 102 -3.67 2.25 4.70
N ASP A 103 -4.35 1.75 3.66
CA ASP A 103 -4.07 0.45 3.04
C ASP A 103 -3.00 0.61 1.95
N GLN A 104 -1.84 -0.02 2.17
CA GLN A 104 -0.70 0.04 1.25
C GLN A 104 -1.01 -0.57 -0.10
N VAL A 105 -1.83 -1.65 -0.13
CA VAL A 105 -2.20 -2.32 -1.38
C VAL A 105 -3.09 -1.42 -2.23
N GLU A 106 -3.98 -0.65 -1.61
CA GLU A 106 -4.77 0.37 -2.29
C GLU A 106 -3.86 1.45 -2.89
N ALA A 107 -2.95 2.00 -2.07
CA ALA A 107 -2.02 3.02 -2.53
C ALA A 107 -1.17 2.54 -3.71
N MET A 108 -0.55 1.37 -3.60
CA MET A 108 0.32 0.81 -4.65
C MET A 108 -0.41 0.47 -5.94
N THR A 109 -1.69 0.04 -5.85
CA THR A 109 -2.42 -0.45 -7.03
C THR A 109 -3.29 0.60 -7.72
N LEU A 110 -3.75 1.60 -6.98
CA LEU A 110 -4.66 2.63 -7.52
C LEU A 110 -3.93 3.88 -7.97
N ALA A 111 -2.87 4.27 -7.27
CA ALA A 111 -2.23 5.55 -7.47
C ALA A 111 -1.31 5.58 -8.71
N GLU A 112 -1.21 6.74 -9.34
CA GLU A 112 -0.16 7.11 -10.29
C GLU A 112 0.99 7.81 -9.56
N LYS A 113 0.67 8.50 -8.47
CA LYS A 113 1.61 9.13 -7.56
C LYS A 113 1.13 8.93 -6.12
N ILE A 114 2.06 8.62 -5.23
CA ILE A 114 1.82 8.45 -3.80
C ILE A 114 2.50 9.59 -3.05
N LEU A 115 1.77 10.15 -2.10
CA LEU A 115 2.29 11.10 -1.12
C LEU A 115 2.27 10.40 0.25
N VAL A 116 3.46 10.10 0.79
CA VAL A 116 3.59 9.52 2.13
C VAL A 116 3.68 10.66 3.14
N LEU A 117 2.81 10.61 4.14
CA LEU A 117 2.71 11.60 5.20
C LEU A 117 3.05 10.99 6.56
N ARG A 118 3.80 11.74 7.39
CA ARG A 118 4.07 11.41 8.78
C ARG A 118 3.91 12.64 9.65
N ALA A 119 2.98 12.60 10.61
CA ALA A 119 2.71 13.71 11.52
C ALA A 119 2.52 15.07 10.80
N GLY A 120 1.83 15.06 9.65
CA GLY A 120 1.56 16.26 8.85
C GLY A 120 2.69 16.72 7.92
N ASN A 121 3.85 16.06 7.95
CA ASN A 121 4.97 16.36 7.07
C ASN A 121 5.01 15.38 5.88
N ILE A 122 5.50 15.86 4.75
CA ILE A 122 5.73 15.05 3.56
C ILE A 122 7.04 14.29 3.74
N GLU A 123 6.97 12.96 3.80
CA GLU A 123 8.13 12.08 3.86
C GLU A 123 8.67 11.76 2.46
N GLN A 124 7.76 11.45 1.53
CA GLN A 124 8.12 11.17 0.14
C GLN A 124 6.93 11.40 -0.79
N TYR A 125 7.24 11.79 -2.02
CA TYR A 125 6.28 11.87 -3.12
C TYR A 125 6.91 11.25 -4.36
N GLY A 126 6.21 10.30 -5.00
CA GLY A 126 6.72 9.59 -6.18
C GLY A 126 5.71 8.62 -6.77
N THR A 127 6.13 7.87 -7.78
CA THR A 127 5.36 6.71 -8.28
C THR A 127 5.34 5.60 -7.22
N PRO A 128 4.41 4.62 -7.31
CA PRO A 128 4.47 3.42 -6.46
C PRO A 128 5.86 2.76 -6.45
N ASP A 129 6.48 2.61 -7.62
CA ASP A 129 7.82 2.02 -7.74
C ASP A 129 8.89 2.87 -7.06
N ASP A 130 8.83 4.22 -7.20
CA ASP A 130 9.76 5.11 -6.50
C ASP A 130 9.68 4.94 -4.99
N ILE A 131 8.46 4.82 -4.45
CA ILE A 131 8.22 4.68 -3.01
C ILE A 131 8.70 3.32 -2.49
N TYR A 132 8.46 2.25 -3.25
CA TYR A 132 8.78 0.88 -2.84
C TYR A 132 10.26 0.55 -3.02
N LEU A 133 10.83 0.85 -4.20
CA LEU A 133 12.20 0.49 -4.56
C LEU A 133 13.24 1.51 -4.07
N HIS A 134 12.82 2.76 -3.90
CA HIS A 134 13.71 3.87 -3.55
C HIS A 134 13.16 4.71 -2.40
N PRO A 135 12.91 4.11 -1.21
CA PRO A 135 12.39 4.84 -0.06
C PRO A 135 13.36 5.94 0.38
N ALA A 136 12.83 7.14 0.62
CA ALA A 136 13.62 8.31 0.99
C ALA A 136 14.05 8.32 2.47
N SER A 137 13.38 7.51 3.32
CA SER A 137 13.67 7.41 4.74
C SER A 137 13.39 6.00 5.26
N VAL A 138 13.96 5.69 6.43
CA VAL A 138 13.68 4.44 7.16
C VAL A 138 12.17 4.29 7.42
N PHE A 139 11.49 5.40 7.72
CA PHE A 139 10.06 5.37 7.92
C PHE A 139 9.31 4.88 6.67
N VAL A 140 9.61 5.43 5.50
CA VAL A 140 8.98 5.01 4.25
C VAL A 140 9.30 3.55 3.93
N ALA A 141 10.57 3.15 4.11
CA ALA A 141 11.02 1.78 3.89
C ALA A 141 10.25 0.73 4.72
N GLN A 142 10.02 1.05 5.99
CA GLN A 142 9.28 0.18 6.91
C GLN A 142 7.75 0.31 6.76
N PHE A 143 7.27 1.49 6.39
CA PHE A 143 5.83 1.74 6.22
C PHE A 143 5.30 1.06 4.97
N MET A 144 6.10 0.96 3.90
CA MET A 144 5.69 0.39 2.62
C MET A 144 6.20 -1.04 2.45
N GLY A 145 5.27 -1.96 2.30
CA GLY A 145 5.50 -3.40 2.16
C GLY A 145 4.88 -4.21 3.31
N SER A 146 4.44 -5.41 2.98
CA SER A 146 3.88 -6.37 3.95
C SER A 146 4.44 -7.77 3.61
N PRO A 147 5.36 -8.26 4.43
CA PRO A 147 5.96 -7.68 5.65
C PRO A 147 6.76 -6.39 5.44
N SER A 148 7.02 -5.67 6.54
CA SER A 148 7.91 -4.49 6.52
C SER A 148 9.34 -4.86 6.12
N MET A 149 10.08 -3.90 5.57
CA MET A 149 11.50 -4.08 5.24
C MET A 149 12.32 -4.45 6.48
N ASN A 150 13.17 -5.47 6.37
CA ASN A 150 14.14 -5.80 7.39
C ASN A 150 15.17 -4.68 7.49
N MET A 151 15.43 -4.19 8.71
CA MET A 151 16.40 -3.13 8.98
C MET A 151 17.51 -3.70 9.82
N ILE A 152 18.67 -3.97 9.22
CA ILE A 152 19.79 -4.68 9.84
C ILE A 152 20.91 -3.68 10.12
N PRO A 153 21.32 -3.50 11.40
CA PRO A 153 22.50 -2.71 11.73
C PRO A 153 23.75 -3.34 11.13
N ALA A 154 24.62 -2.54 10.55
CA ALA A 154 25.89 -2.97 10.01
C ALA A 154 26.95 -1.86 10.09
N THR A 155 28.21 -2.20 9.89
CA THR A 155 29.31 -1.26 9.67
C THR A 155 29.78 -1.38 8.24
N THR A 156 30.37 -0.32 7.70
CA THR A 156 31.00 -0.36 6.37
C THR A 156 32.36 0.26 6.37
N ASP A 157 33.27 -0.32 5.58
CA ASP A 157 34.58 0.24 5.25
C ASP A 157 34.59 0.96 3.87
N GLY A 158 33.42 1.02 3.23
CA GLY A 158 33.24 1.56 1.87
C GLY A 158 33.19 0.50 0.77
N GLU A 159 33.64 -0.72 1.06
CA GLU A 159 33.65 -1.85 0.11
C GLU A 159 32.74 -2.99 0.58
N LYS A 160 32.66 -3.22 1.88
CA LYS A 160 31.94 -4.33 2.50
C LYS A 160 30.99 -3.83 3.58
N LEU A 161 29.93 -4.58 3.78
CA LEU A 161 29.04 -4.46 4.94
C LEU A 161 29.38 -5.57 5.93
N ILE A 162 29.54 -5.22 7.18
CA ILE A 162 29.92 -6.14 8.26
C ILE A 162 28.84 -6.05 9.33
N LEU A 163 28.24 -7.18 9.66
CA LEU A 163 27.28 -7.30 10.75
C LEU A 163 27.95 -7.08 12.11
N PRO A 164 27.17 -6.78 13.18
CA PRO A 164 27.73 -6.54 14.52
C PRO A 164 28.55 -7.70 15.09
N ASP A 165 28.33 -8.93 14.63
CA ASP A 165 29.08 -10.13 15.02
C ASP A 165 30.37 -10.33 14.22
N GLY A 166 30.70 -9.41 13.30
CA GLY A 166 31.85 -9.47 12.41
C GLY A 166 31.62 -10.27 11.12
N THR A 167 30.42 -10.83 10.90
CA THR A 167 30.12 -11.59 9.69
C THR A 167 29.95 -10.63 8.49
N PRO A 168 30.66 -10.85 7.37
CA PRO A 168 30.45 -10.06 6.17
C PRO A 168 29.08 -10.40 5.54
N LEU A 169 28.29 -9.38 5.22
CA LEU A 169 27.05 -9.52 4.48
C LEU A 169 27.42 -9.72 3.00
N SER A 170 27.39 -10.98 2.54
CA SER A 170 27.70 -11.34 1.16
C SER A 170 26.43 -11.27 0.29
N GLY A 171 26.60 -11.02 -1.01
CA GLY A 171 25.50 -10.92 -1.97
C GLY A 171 24.91 -9.52 -2.15
N VAL A 172 25.34 -8.55 -1.33
CA VAL A 172 25.00 -7.13 -1.50
C VAL A 172 26.24 -6.44 -2.05
N ALA A 173 26.21 -6.02 -3.30
CA ALA A 173 27.31 -5.26 -3.88
C ALA A 173 27.32 -3.83 -3.32
N ALA A 174 28.50 -3.32 -2.97
CA ALA A 174 28.64 -1.94 -2.49
C ALA A 174 28.12 -0.90 -3.50
N SER A 175 28.11 -1.24 -4.79
CA SER A 175 27.52 -0.45 -5.88
C SER A 175 25.99 -0.31 -5.78
N ASP A 176 25.33 -1.27 -5.16
CA ASP A 176 23.86 -1.29 -5.00
C ASP A 176 23.43 -0.53 -3.74
N ILE A 177 24.40 -0.22 -2.89
CA ILE A 177 24.20 0.55 -1.67
C ILE A 177 24.24 2.03 -2.05
N ARG A 178 23.13 2.70 -2.02
CA ARG A 178 23.10 4.16 -1.96
C ARG A 178 23.59 4.61 -0.58
N LEU A 179 24.87 4.49 -0.33
CA LEU A 179 25.51 5.19 0.78
C LEU A 179 25.39 6.68 0.43
N ALA A 180 24.35 7.36 0.95
CA ALA A 180 24.49 8.79 1.16
C ALA A 180 25.83 8.95 1.88
N ALA A 181 26.72 9.82 1.38
CA ALA A 181 28.07 10.02 1.93
C ALA A 181 27.99 10.14 3.46
N ALA A 182 28.02 8.98 4.13
CA ALA A 182 27.76 8.91 5.55
C ALA A 182 29.09 9.20 6.25
N PRO A 183 29.11 10.21 7.11
CA PRO A 183 30.30 10.49 7.93
C PRO A 183 30.53 9.40 9.00
N SER A 184 29.62 8.46 9.15
CA SER A 184 29.65 7.36 10.12
C SER A 184 29.91 6.03 9.43
N LYS A 185 30.73 5.17 10.06
CA LYS A 185 30.91 3.78 9.65
C LYS A 185 29.67 2.92 9.95
N ASP A 186 28.81 3.37 10.87
CA ASP A 186 27.59 2.69 11.26
C ASP A 186 26.48 3.00 10.25
N VAL A 187 25.89 1.95 9.69
CA VAL A 187 24.82 2.03 8.67
C VAL A 187 23.67 1.12 9.05
N LEU A 188 22.50 1.42 8.52
CA LEU A 188 21.31 0.56 8.62
C LEU A 188 21.00 0.02 7.22
N VAL A 189 21.08 -1.29 7.06
CA VAL A 189 20.84 -1.97 5.78
C VAL A 189 19.39 -2.40 5.73
N GLY A 190 18.64 -1.90 4.72
CA GLY A 190 17.26 -2.30 4.45
C GLY A 190 17.22 -3.43 3.43
N LEU A 191 16.61 -4.57 3.78
CA LEU A 191 16.41 -5.71 2.88
C LEU A 191 14.93 -6.11 2.88
N ARG A 192 14.34 -6.25 1.69
CA ARG A 192 12.99 -6.78 1.55
C ARG A 192 12.98 -8.28 1.87
N CYS A 193 11.87 -8.79 2.41
CA CYS A 193 11.74 -10.20 2.76
C CYS A 193 11.83 -11.12 1.53
N GLU A 194 11.39 -10.65 0.37
CA GLU A 194 11.47 -11.36 -0.91
C GLU A 194 12.87 -11.40 -1.53
N ASP A 195 13.79 -10.56 -1.05
CA ASP A 195 15.18 -10.53 -1.50
C ASP A 195 16.08 -11.43 -0.65
N LEU A 196 15.53 -12.03 0.39
CA LEU A 196 16.23 -12.93 1.30
C LEU A 196 15.88 -14.39 0.99
N LEU A 197 16.89 -15.24 1.02
CA LEU A 197 16.76 -16.69 0.82
C LEU A 197 17.33 -17.43 2.02
N LEU A 198 16.63 -18.48 2.47
CA LEU A 198 17.18 -19.45 3.42
C LEU A 198 18.04 -20.45 2.64
N ASP A 199 19.34 -20.41 2.88
CA ASP A 199 20.33 -21.28 2.22
C ASP A 199 21.23 -21.94 3.28
N PRO A 200 21.38 -23.28 3.28
CA PRO A 200 22.30 -23.98 4.18
C PRO A 200 23.76 -23.53 4.06
N GLU A 201 24.17 -23.03 2.91
CA GLU A 201 25.53 -22.53 2.62
C GLU A 201 25.64 -21.00 2.86
N GLY A 202 24.57 -20.37 3.37
CA GLY A 202 24.51 -18.93 3.63
C GLY A 202 25.54 -18.46 4.65
N SER A 203 26.12 -17.27 4.43
CA SER A 203 27.12 -16.69 5.32
C SER A 203 26.58 -16.23 6.67
N VAL A 204 25.29 -15.92 6.75
CA VAL A 204 24.61 -15.48 7.98
C VAL A 204 23.82 -16.65 8.54
N GLN A 205 24.20 -17.08 9.74
CA GLN A 205 23.48 -18.15 10.43
C GLN A 205 22.32 -17.57 11.23
N VAL A 206 21.14 -18.17 11.06
CA VAL A 206 19.91 -17.76 11.75
C VAL A 206 19.21 -18.95 12.38
N THR A 207 18.48 -18.68 13.46
CA THR A 207 17.50 -19.63 14.02
C THR A 207 16.12 -19.21 13.51
N VAL A 208 15.38 -20.15 12.94
CA VAL A 208 13.97 -19.95 12.59
C VAL A 208 13.10 -20.16 13.82
N ASP A 209 12.39 -19.14 14.25
CA ASP A 209 11.49 -19.22 15.42
C ASP A 209 10.08 -19.59 15.03
N ILE A 210 9.56 -18.94 13.98
CA ILE A 210 8.18 -19.11 13.53
C ILE A 210 8.17 -19.25 12.03
N ILE A 211 7.33 -20.16 11.55
CA ILE A 211 6.99 -20.28 10.14
C ILE A 211 5.49 -19.99 9.98
N GLU A 212 5.15 -19.01 9.17
CA GLU A 212 3.78 -18.63 8.85
C GLU A 212 3.46 -19.00 7.40
N ALA A 213 2.63 -20.02 7.22
CA ALA A 213 2.18 -20.45 5.89
C ALA A 213 0.91 -19.69 5.49
N LEU A 214 1.04 -18.79 4.52
CA LEU A 214 -0.05 -17.94 4.02
C LEU A 214 -0.71 -18.48 2.74
N GLY A 215 -0.49 -19.74 2.42
CA GLY A 215 -0.96 -20.39 1.21
C GLY A 215 0.07 -20.30 0.09
N PRO A 216 0.03 -19.29 -0.82
CA PRO A 216 1.03 -19.17 -1.88
C PRO A 216 2.41 -18.74 -1.35
N ASP A 217 2.45 -18.10 -0.20
CA ASP A 217 3.66 -17.57 0.42
C ASP A 217 3.90 -18.25 1.77
N THR A 218 5.17 -18.34 2.14
CA THR A 218 5.61 -18.78 3.47
C THR A 218 6.57 -17.75 4.03
N LEU A 219 6.30 -17.26 5.24
CA LEU A 219 7.20 -16.33 5.93
C LEU A 219 7.93 -17.08 7.04
N ALA A 220 9.25 -16.92 7.09
CA ALA A 220 10.07 -17.41 8.18
C ALA A 220 10.56 -16.21 9.02
N TYR A 221 10.25 -16.24 10.29
CA TYR A 221 10.74 -15.25 11.27
C TYR A 221 11.99 -15.82 11.91
N CYS A 222 13.11 -15.14 11.69
CA CYS A 222 14.42 -15.65 12.04
C CYS A 222 15.16 -14.67 12.96
N HIS A 223 16.00 -15.21 13.85
CA HIS A 223 16.95 -14.43 14.63
C HIS A 223 18.37 -14.84 14.29
N PRO A 224 19.30 -13.89 14.11
CA PRO A 224 20.72 -14.21 13.93
C PRO A 224 21.24 -14.99 15.14
N ILE A 225 22.00 -16.05 14.90
CA ILE A 225 22.68 -16.76 15.97
C ILE A 225 23.81 -15.85 16.43
N ALA A 226 23.70 -15.29 17.65
CA ALA A 226 24.72 -14.43 18.21
C ALA A 226 26.06 -15.15 18.21
N GLY A 227 27.03 -14.69 17.43
CA GLY A 227 28.41 -15.11 17.51
C GLY A 227 28.95 -14.80 18.90
N LYS A 228 30.03 -15.49 19.34
CA LYS A 228 30.63 -15.45 20.69
C LYS A 228 31.09 -14.08 21.21
N ALA A 229 30.84 -12.99 20.53
CA ALA A 229 31.09 -11.62 20.96
C ALA A 229 29.81 -11.01 21.55
N GLY A 230 29.70 -10.99 22.88
CA GLY A 230 28.58 -10.55 23.68
C GLY A 230 28.15 -9.10 23.49
N GLY A 231 27.47 -8.81 22.42
CA GLY A 231 26.71 -7.60 22.20
C GLY A 231 25.25 -7.99 22.05
N GLY A 232 24.46 -7.73 23.10
CA GLY A 232 23.03 -8.03 23.09
C GLY A 232 22.33 -7.38 21.91
N VAL A 233 21.93 -8.20 20.96
CA VAL A 233 20.93 -7.80 19.97
C VAL A 233 19.62 -7.67 20.75
N SER A 234 19.13 -6.45 20.88
CA SER A 234 17.83 -6.21 21.52
C SER A 234 16.77 -7.03 20.78
N ASP A 235 15.81 -7.54 21.54
CA ASP A 235 14.68 -8.42 21.18
C ASP A 235 13.74 -7.90 20.05
N GLN A 236 14.17 -6.94 19.22
CA GLN A 236 13.33 -6.21 18.29
C GLN A 236 13.66 -6.39 16.81
N SER A 237 14.58 -7.26 16.43
CA SER A 237 14.94 -7.40 15.01
C SER A 237 14.88 -8.84 14.52
N ALA A 238 13.68 -9.43 14.53
CA ALA A 238 13.44 -10.62 13.72
C ALA A 238 13.66 -10.27 12.23
N ILE A 239 14.45 -11.09 11.56
CA ILE A 239 14.63 -11.04 10.10
C ILE A 239 13.49 -11.87 9.49
N ILE A 240 12.72 -11.25 8.61
CA ILE A 240 11.62 -11.93 7.93
C ILE A 240 12.10 -12.31 6.53
N VAL A 241 12.00 -13.59 6.21
CA VAL A 241 12.34 -14.18 4.91
C VAL A 241 11.07 -14.72 4.28
N ARG A 242 10.87 -14.50 2.98
CA ARG A 242 9.71 -14.97 2.21
C ARG A 242 10.08 -16.09 1.27
#